data_e35af5fbb52acabae3695fd9545cdf6f
#
_entry.id   e35af5fbb52acabae3695fd9545cdf6f
#
_cell.length_a   1.000
_cell.length_b   1.000
_cell.length_c   1.000
_cell.angle_alpha   90.00
_cell.angle_beta   90.00
_cell.angle_gamma   90.00
#
_symmetry.space_group_name_H-M   'P 1'
#
loop_
_entity.id
_entity.type
_entity.pdbx_description
1 polymer ?
#
loop_
_entity_poly.entity_id
_entity_poly.type
_entity_poly.pdbx_seq_one_letter_code
_entity_poly.pdbx_strand_id
1 'polypeptide(L)' 'MNDKLELKNNLKEMRMEKKLSQAALADLVGVSRNTISSIETGQFNPTAKLALLLCIALDKKFEDIFYF' A
#
# COMPACT_ATOMS: atom_id res chain seq x y z
N MET A 1 -19.93 -5.04 -12.65
CA MET A 1 -18.57 -4.60 -12.30
C MET A 1 -17.66 -4.82 -13.50
N ASN A 2 -16.76 -3.90 -13.75
CA ASN A 2 -15.83 -4.00 -14.88
C ASN A 2 -14.57 -4.76 -14.46
N ASP A 3 -14.42 -5.99 -14.93
CA ASP A 3 -13.29 -6.85 -14.58
C ASP A 3 -11.97 -6.37 -15.20
N LYS A 4 -12.03 -5.40 -16.12
CA LYS A 4 -10.84 -4.84 -16.76
C LYS A 4 -10.20 -3.74 -15.93
N LEU A 5 -10.90 -3.23 -14.92
CA LEU A 5 -10.32 -2.23 -14.03
C LEU A 5 -9.44 -2.93 -13.01
N GLU A 6 -8.17 -2.61 -13.04
CA GLU A 6 -7.21 -3.15 -12.09
C GLU A 6 -6.76 -2.03 -11.17
N LEU A 7 -6.82 -2.28 -9.87
CA LEU A 7 -6.33 -1.31 -8.89
C LEU A 7 -4.82 -1.24 -8.99
N LYS A 8 -4.30 -0.05 -9.18
CA LYS A 8 -2.86 0.23 -9.21
C LYS A 8 -2.48 0.97 -7.95
N ASN A 9 -1.19 1.00 -7.65
CA ASN A 9 -0.74 1.73 -6.47
C ASN A 9 0.66 2.32 -6.66
N ASN A 10 0.91 3.38 -5.88
CA ASN A 10 2.19 4.04 -5.74
C ASN A 10 2.80 3.75 -4.36
N LEU A 11 2.47 2.62 -3.76
CA LEU A 11 2.86 2.33 -2.39
C LEU A 11 4.38 2.40 -2.21
N LYS A 12 5.12 1.80 -3.13
CA LYS A 12 6.59 1.80 -3.06
C LYS A 12 7.14 3.22 -3.07
N GLU A 13 6.66 4.06 -3.98
CA GLU A 13 7.11 5.44 -4.12
C GLU A 13 6.80 6.26 -2.87
N MET A 14 5.59 6.10 -2.33
CA MET A 14 5.17 6.80 -1.11
C MET A 14 5.95 6.33 0.11
N ARG A 15 6.23 5.03 0.18
CA ARG A 15 7.06 4.46 1.23
C ARG A 15 8.48 5.01 1.17
N MET A 16 9.07 5.04 -0.01
CA MET A 16 10.44 5.53 -0.21
C MET A 16 10.55 7.03 0.09
N GLU A 17 9.51 7.78 -0.19
CA GLU A 17 9.45 9.20 0.15
C GLU A 17 9.60 9.41 1.66
N LYS A 18 9.08 8.50 2.46
CA LYS A 18 9.21 8.51 3.92
C LYS A 18 10.48 7.82 4.42
N LYS A 19 11.32 7.33 3.50
CA LYS A 19 12.56 6.62 3.82
C LYS A 19 12.34 5.38 4.68
N LEU A 20 11.22 4.68 4.44
CA LEU A 20 10.87 3.46 5.14
C LEU A 20 11.23 2.23 4.30
N SER A 21 11.77 1.20 4.95
CA SER A 21 11.91 -0.11 4.34
C SER A 21 10.54 -0.80 4.28
N GLN A 22 10.43 -1.86 3.49
CA GLN A 22 9.22 -2.67 3.48
C GLN A 22 8.92 -3.23 4.87
N ALA A 23 9.95 -3.69 5.58
CA ALA A 23 9.79 -4.23 6.93
C ALA A 23 9.32 -3.15 7.91
N ALA A 24 9.88 -1.96 7.82
CA ALA A 24 9.49 -0.86 8.71
C ALA A 24 8.03 -0.46 8.49
N LEU A 25 7.60 -0.35 7.24
CA LEU A 25 6.20 -0.04 6.95
C LEU A 25 5.28 -1.16 7.43
N ALA A 26 5.67 -2.42 7.20
CA ALA A 26 4.90 -3.57 7.65
C ALA A 26 4.69 -3.53 9.16
N ASP A 27 5.74 -3.23 9.92
CA ASP A 27 5.64 -3.12 11.38
C ASP A 27 4.66 -2.01 11.80
N LEU A 28 4.68 -0.88 11.11
CA LEU A 28 3.79 0.24 11.43
C LEU A 28 2.31 -0.11 11.26
N VAL A 29 1.99 -0.94 10.28
CA VAL A 29 0.59 -1.28 9.98
C VAL A 29 0.20 -2.69 10.45
N GLY A 30 1.13 -3.40 11.08
CA GLY A 30 0.82 -4.68 11.73
C GLY A 30 0.67 -5.86 10.78
N VAL A 31 1.42 -5.88 9.68
CA VAL A 31 1.42 -6.99 8.72
C VAL A 31 2.85 -7.47 8.48
N SER A 32 3.00 -8.56 7.73
CA SER A 32 4.32 -9.06 7.38
C SER A 32 4.93 -8.23 6.24
N ARG A 33 6.26 -8.27 6.15
CA ARG A 33 6.99 -7.65 5.03
C ARG A 33 6.50 -8.20 3.69
N ASN A 34 6.20 -9.50 3.62
CA ASN A 34 5.72 -10.12 2.39
C ASN A 34 4.38 -9.53 1.95
N THR A 35 3.53 -9.15 2.87
CA THR A 35 2.26 -8.49 2.55
C THR A 35 2.52 -7.16 1.85
N ILE A 36 3.44 -6.35 2.37
CA ILE A 36 3.80 -5.08 1.75
C ILE A 36 4.38 -5.32 0.35
N SER A 37 5.30 -6.26 0.23
CA SER A 37 5.90 -6.60 -1.07
C SER A 37 4.83 -7.04 -2.08
N SER A 38 3.89 -7.87 -1.66
CA SER A 38 2.82 -8.35 -2.55
C SER A 38 1.89 -7.23 -3.01
N ILE A 39 1.63 -6.26 -2.14
CA ILE A 39 0.83 -5.08 -2.53
C ILE A 39 1.60 -4.26 -3.56
N GLU A 40 2.88 -3.98 -3.31
CA GLU A 40 3.69 -3.15 -4.20
C GLU A 40 3.82 -3.75 -5.59
N THR A 41 3.85 -5.07 -5.70
CA THR A 41 3.96 -5.76 -6.99
C THR A 41 2.61 -6.03 -7.66
N GLY A 42 1.51 -5.67 -7.01
CA GLY A 42 0.17 -5.86 -7.56
C GLY A 42 -0.41 -7.26 -7.39
N GLN A 43 0.28 -8.15 -6.65
CA GLN A 43 -0.19 -9.51 -6.43
C GLN A 43 -1.31 -9.59 -5.40
N PHE A 44 -1.44 -8.59 -4.56
CA PHE A 44 -2.43 -8.56 -3.49
C PHE A 44 -2.96 -7.14 -3.32
N ASN A 45 -4.28 -7.02 -3.28
CA ASN A 45 -4.92 -5.75 -2.97
C ASN A 45 -5.29 -5.73 -1.50
N PRO A 46 -4.93 -4.67 -0.77
CA PRO A 46 -5.22 -4.63 0.66
C PRO A 46 -6.72 -4.54 0.94
N THR A 47 -7.10 -5.02 2.11
CA THR A 47 -8.45 -4.76 2.64
C THR A 47 -8.61 -3.26 2.87
N ALA A 48 -9.85 -2.79 3.00
CA ALA A 48 -10.12 -1.38 3.29
C ALA A 48 -9.40 -0.93 4.57
N LYS A 49 -9.41 -1.77 5.61
CA LYS A 49 -8.73 -1.46 6.86
C LYS A 49 -7.23 -1.26 6.65
N LEU A 50 -6.58 -2.18 5.96
CA LEU A 50 -5.14 -2.09 5.71
C LEU A 50 -4.81 -0.88 4.83
N ALA A 51 -5.63 -0.63 3.80
CA ALA A 51 -5.43 0.54 2.94
C ALA A 51 -5.47 1.85 3.74
N LEU A 52 -6.42 1.97 4.66
CA LEU A 52 -6.52 3.15 5.51
C LEU A 52 -5.33 3.27 6.47
N LEU A 53 -4.86 2.14 7.02
CA LEU A 53 -3.67 2.15 7.87
C LEU A 53 -2.42 2.59 7.10
N LEU A 54 -2.30 2.16 5.86
CA LEU A 54 -1.20 2.60 4.99
C LEU A 54 -1.26 4.11 4.75
N CYS A 55 -2.45 4.64 4.50
CA CYS A 55 -2.64 6.09 4.33
C CYS A 55 -2.19 6.86 5.57
N ILE A 56 -2.56 6.38 6.75
CA ILE A 56 -2.16 7.02 8.01
C ILE A 56 -0.65 6.95 8.20
N ALA A 57 -0.07 5.77 8.00
CA ALA A 57 1.37 5.56 8.21
C ALA A 57 2.20 6.41 7.27
N LEU A 58 1.75 6.64 6.05
CA LEU A 58 2.47 7.39 5.03
C LEU A 58 2.05 8.86 4.95
N ASP A 59 1.06 9.25 5.74
CA ASP A 59 0.50 10.62 5.71
C ASP A 59 0.09 11.01 4.29
N LYS A 60 -0.67 10.14 3.64
CA LYS A 60 -1.15 10.32 2.29
C LYS A 60 -2.64 10.04 2.22
N LYS A 61 -3.30 10.64 1.24
CA LYS A 61 -4.70 10.33 0.94
C LYS A 61 -4.77 9.00 0.21
N PHE A 62 -5.93 8.35 0.29
CA PHE A 62 -6.14 7.08 -0.40
C PHE A 62 -5.80 7.18 -1.89
N GLU A 63 -6.29 8.22 -2.56
CA GLU A 63 -6.09 8.41 -3.99
C GLU A 63 -4.65 8.76 -4.38
N ASP A 64 -3.81 9.16 -3.41
CA ASP A 64 -2.39 9.36 -3.66
C ASP A 64 -1.65 8.03 -3.77
N ILE A 65 -2.20 6.99 -3.14
CA ILE A 65 -1.57 5.67 -3.10
C ILE A 65 -2.24 4.72 -4.09
N PHE A 66 -3.57 4.67 -4.10
CA PHE A 66 -4.33 3.71 -4.91
C PHE A 66 -5.13 4.42 -6.00
N TYR A 67 -5.12 3.85 -7.19
CA TYR A 67 -5.80 4.46 -8.34
C TYR A 67 -6.08 3.39 -9.42
N PHE A 68 -6.84 3.81 -10.42
CA PHE A 68 -7.10 2.99 -11.62
C PHE A 68 -6.42 3.61 -12.88
#